data_3342096ff95093ff759b9e793d9dfa8a
#
_entry.id   3342096ff95093ff759b9e793d9dfa8a
#
_cell.length_a   1.000
_cell.length_b   1.000
_cell.length_c   1.000
_cell.angle_alpha   90.00
_cell.angle_beta   90.00
_cell.angle_gamma   90.00
#
_symmetry.space_group_name_H-M   'P 1'
#
loop_
_entity.id
_entity.type
_entity.pdbx_description
1 polymer ?
#
loop_
_entity_poly.entity_id
_entity_poly.type
_entity_poly.pdbx_seq_one_letter_code
_entity_poly.pdbx_strand_id
1 'polypeptide(L)' 'SAYLIGDRTADIKAGENLGIPTILVKTGYKGNDNAYSVSPDYICSNFNQATDIIINH' A
#
# COMPACT_ATOMS: atom_id res chain seq x y z
N SER A 1 11.86 10.28 -3.73
CA SER A 1 10.72 10.09 -2.85
C SER A 1 10.51 8.63 -2.53
N ALA A 2 9.94 8.35 -1.38
CA ALA A 2 9.76 7.00 -0.88
C ALA A 2 8.28 6.63 -0.87
N TYR A 3 8.01 5.36 -1.17
CA TYR A 3 6.68 4.79 -1.04
C TYR A 3 6.77 3.54 -0.19
N LEU A 4 5.73 3.28 0.58
CA LEU A 4 5.60 2.02 1.29
C LEU A 4 4.59 1.16 0.55
N ILE A 5 5.02 -0.01 0.09
CA ILE A 5 4.17 -0.95 -0.64
C ILE A 5 3.95 -2.16 0.24
N GLY A 6 2.69 -2.52 0.45
CA GLY A 6 2.37 -3.68 1.27
C GLY A 6 1.07 -4.32 0.86
N ASP A 7 0.86 -5.56 1.29
CA ASP A 7 -0.36 -6.30 1.02
C ASP A 7 -1.23 -6.46 2.26
N ARG A 8 -0.85 -5.81 3.36
CA ARG A 8 -1.58 -5.86 4.63
C ARG A 8 -1.84 -4.47 5.15
N THR A 9 -2.92 -4.33 5.91
CA THR A 9 -3.23 -3.04 6.53
C THR A 9 -2.17 -2.60 7.53
N ALA A 10 -1.49 -3.55 8.19
CA ALA A 10 -0.40 -3.22 9.11
C ALA A 10 0.73 -2.47 8.39
N ASP A 11 1.05 -2.88 7.16
CA ASP A 11 2.09 -2.21 6.38
C ASP A 11 1.67 -0.78 6.04
N ILE A 12 0.41 -0.60 5.65
CA ILE A 12 -0.11 0.72 5.31
C ILE A 12 -0.14 1.62 6.54
N LYS A 13 -0.51 1.06 7.68
CA LYS A 13 -0.53 1.82 8.93
C LYS A 13 0.87 2.31 9.29
N ALA A 14 1.89 1.48 9.09
CA ALA A 14 3.26 1.89 9.33
C ALA A 14 3.65 3.07 8.44
N GLY A 15 3.27 3.04 7.17
CA GLY A 15 3.55 4.14 6.26
C GLY A 15 2.83 5.42 6.67
N GLU A 16 1.57 5.31 7.08
CA GLU A 16 0.82 6.46 7.57
C GLU A 16 1.49 7.09 8.77
N ASN A 17 1.97 6.26 9.70
CA ASN A 17 2.65 6.76 10.89
C ASN A 17 3.95 7.49 10.56
N LEU A 18 4.62 7.07 9.48
CA LEU A 18 5.84 7.70 9.02
C LEU A 18 5.58 8.91 8.12
N GLY A 19 4.34 9.11 7.71
CA GLY A 19 3.98 10.24 6.83
C GLY A 19 4.45 10.06 5.40
N ILE A 20 4.61 8.83 4.93
CA ILE A 20 5.03 8.55 3.55
C ILE A 20 3.86 7.99 2.74
N PRO A 21 3.87 8.19 1.41
CA PRO A 21 2.81 7.63 0.56
C PRO A 21 2.77 6.11 0.64
N THR A 22 1.57 5.55 0.59
CA THR A 22 1.38 4.11 0.73
C THR A 22 0.63 3.55 -0.47
N ILE A 23 0.97 2.32 -0.84
CA ILE A 23 0.31 1.58 -1.91
C ILE A 23 -0.10 0.23 -1.37
N LEU A 24 -1.39 -0.04 -1.37
CA LEU A 24 -1.92 -1.34 -0.94
C LEU A 24 -2.06 -2.24 -2.15
N VAL A 25 -1.40 -3.41 -2.09
CA VAL A 25 -1.44 -4.39 -3.16
C VAL A 25 -2.32 -5.55 -2.72
N LYS A 26 -3.33 -5.86 -3.50
CA LYS A 26 -4.35 -6.85 -3.11
C LYS A 26 -4.04 -8.24 -3.65
N THR A 27 -2.80 -8.71 -3.48
CA THR A 27 -2.43 -10.04 -3.95
C THR A 27 -2.52 -11.10 -2.87
N GLY A 28 -1.99 -10.82 -1.67
CA GLY A 28 -1.96 -11.79 -0.59
C GLY A 28 -3.26 -11.79 0.19
N TYR A 29 -3.33 -10.93 1.18
CA TYR A 29 -4.53 -10.80 2.01
C TYR A 29 -5.59 -9.96 1.35
N LYS A 30 -5.28 -9.39 0.19
CA LYS A 30 -6.20 -8.56 -0.59
C LYS A 30 -6.71 -7.35 0.20
N GLY A 31 -5.92 -6.89 1.15
CA GLY A 31 -6.31 -5.81 2.03
C GLY A 31 -7.40 -6.18 3.01
N ASN A 32 -7.63 -7.48 3.21
CA ASN A 32 -8.76 -7.97 4.00
C ASN A 32 -8.37 -8.53 5.37
N ASP A 33 -7.16 -8.26 5.84
CA ASP A 33 -6.78 -8.70 7.17
C ASP A 33 -7.53 -7.92 8.26
N ASN A 34 -8.07 -6.75 7.92
CA ASN A 34 -8.91 -5.91 8.78
C ASN A 34 -8.29 -5.59 10.13
N ALA A 35 -6.97 -5.69 10.23
CA ALA A 35 -6.28 -5.43 11.49
C ALA A 35 -6.30 -3.95 11.85
N TYR A 36 -6.30 -3.08 10.84
CA TYR A 36 -6.27 -1.64 11.03
C TYR A 36 -7.19 -0.95 10.06
N SER A 37 -7.70 0.21 10.49
CA SER A 37 -8.41 1.11 9.60
C SER A 37 -7.38 2.01 8.94
N VAL A 38 -7.21 1.87 7.62
CA VAL A 38 -6.16 2.61 6.90
C VAL A 38 -6.72 3.25 5.64
N SER A 39 -6.01 4.29 5.18
CA SER A 39 -6.37 4.99 3.94
C SER A 39 -5.16 5.05 3.04
N PRO A 40 -4.88 3.99 2.27
CA PRO A 40 -3.73 4.01 1.37
C PRO A 40 -3.92 5.07 0.29
N ASP A 41 -2.80 5.63 -0.16
CA ASP A 41 -2.84 6.62 -1.24
C ASP A 41 -3.22 5.97 -2.56
N TYR A 42 -2.81 4.73 -2.77
CA TYR A 42 -3.11 3.97 -3.97
C TYR A 42 -3.48 2.55 -3.61
N ILE A 43 -4.33 1.94 -4.42
CA ILE A 43 -4.71 0.53 -4.30
C ILE A 43 -4.53 -0.09 -5.68
N CYS A 44 -3.81 -1.22 -5.74
CA CYS A 44 -3.59 -1.90 -7.01
C CYS A 44 -3.69 -3.41 -6.83
N SER A 45 -3.77 -4.13 -7.96
CA SER A 45 -4.00 -5.57 -7.95
C SER A 45 -2.74 -6.39 -7.74
N ASN A 46 -1.58 -5.84 -8.11
CA ASN A 46 -0.32 -6.58 -7.99
C ASN A 46 0.85 -5.60 -7.89
N PHE A 47 2.03 -6.17 -7.61
CA PHE A 47 3.23 -5.35 -7.43
C PHE A 47 3.68 -4.69 -8.73
N ASN A 48 3.40 -5.26 -9.88
CA ASN A 48 3.71 -4.62 -11.15
C ASN A 48 2.97 -3.31 -11.31
N GLN A 49 1.69 -3.28 -10.92
CA GLN A 49 0.92 -2.05 -10.94
C GLN A 49 1.47 -1.03 -9.95
N ALA A 50 1.91 -1.48 -8.78
CA ALA A 50 2.50 -0.59 -7.80
C ALA A 50 3.76 0.05 -8.35
N THR A 51 4.60 -0.72 -9.05
CA THR A 51 5.81 -0.20 -9.68
C THR A 51 5.45 0.84 -10.73
N ASP A 52 4.43 0.59 -11.55
CA ASP A 52 3.99 1.54 -12.55
C ASP A 52 3.55 2.87 -11.92
N ILE A 53 2.86 2.82 -10.81
CA ILE A 53 2.45 4.02 -10.10
C ILE A 53 3.68 4.85 -9.69
N ILE A 54 4.70 4.19 -9.15
CA ILE A 54 5.90 4.87 -8.70
C ILE A 54 6.66 5.49 -9.88
N ILE A 55 6.79 4.74 -10.97
CA ILE A 55 7.57 5.18 -12.14
C ILE A 55 6.84 6.30 -12.89
N ASN A 56 5.54 6.19 -13.04
CA ASN A 56 4.77 7.10 -13.90
C ASN A 56 4.10 8.23 -13.13
N HIS A 57 4.33 8.30 -11.85
CA HIS A 57 3.72 9.32 -11.00
C HIS A 57 4.75 10.41 -10.59
#